data_6bdcfe71ea71a0b91360f72384ee99da
#
_entry.id   6bdcfe71ea71a0b91360f72384ee99da
#
_cell.length_a   1.000
_cell.length_b   1.000
_cell.length_c   1.000
_cell.angle_alpha   90.00
_cell.angle_beta   90.00
_cell.angle_gamma   90.00
#
_symmetry.space_group_name_H-M   'P 1'
#
loop_
_entity.id
_entity.type
_entity.pdbx_description
1 polymer ?
#
loop_
_entity_poly.entity_id
_entity_poly.type
_entity_poly.pdbx_seq_one_letter_code
_entity_poly.pdbx_strand_id
1 'polypeptide(L)'
;MRVPDPSLLLLIPAHNEERRIEPVLRDYARFFQEHYHGKFQMVVVLNGCTDNTLGVVQKVAKEFSSVSYLNFPEPIGKGGALIEGLKLAPYGDLIGYTDADGATPPPAFHELVRHTGEADCVIGSRWLSGAIIHQSQTGQRRFASRAFHLIVQLLFWLNIRDTQCGAKVMKRAAVETIHPYLRITDMAFDINLLVALKRAGFHILEVPTEWTDKIGSKVVLGQTSLTMFLSTVRVRLIYSPFYKWLRPLRPLEGWIYKKLSAPRPLSESQVQSPKSGAP
;
A
#
# COMPACT_ATOMS: atom_id res chain seq x y z
N MET A 1 30.27 -12.49 14.06
CA MET A 1 29.46 -11.27 14.17
C MET A 1 28.23 -11.48 13.30
N ARG A 2 27.00 -11.31 13.84
CA ARG A 2 25.79 -11.30 12.99
C ARG A 2 25.83 -10.01 12.17
N VAL A 3 25.61 -10.13 10.86
CA VAL A 3 25.38 -8.97 10.00
C VAL A 3 24.09 -8.30 10.50
N PRO A 4 24.10 -6.98 10.77
CA PRO A 4 22.88 -6.30 11.20
C PRO A 4 21.79 -6.41 10.11
N ASP A 5 20.53 -6.48 10.53
CA ASP A 5 19.42 -6.45 9.61
C ASP A 5 19.44 -5.14 8.78
N PRO A 6 18.99 -5.15 7.53
CA PRO A 6 18.90 -3.94 6.70
C PRO A 6 17.97 -2.90 7.34
N SER A 7 18.18 -1.62 7.06
CA SER A 7 17.26 -0.59 7.54
C SER A 7 15.86 -0.74 6.89
N LEU A 8 14.80 -0.70 7.71
CA LEU A 8 13.41 -0.90 7.28
C LEU A 8 12.59 0.37 7.49
N LEU A 9 11.99 0.86 6.41
CA LEU A 9 10.97 1.89 6.41
C LEU A 9 9.60 1.26 6.17
N LEU A 10 8.71 1.36 7.16
CA LEU A 10 7.33 0.89 7.06
C LEU A 10 6.37 2.05 6.86
N LEU A 11 5.59 2.03 5.80
CA LEU A 11 4.55 3.01 5.49
C LEU A 11 3.17 2.48 5.91
N ILE A 12 2.36 3.32 6.56
CA ILE A 12 0.99 3.00 6.96
C ILE A 12 0.06 4.10 6.43
N PRO A 13 -0.61 3.91 5.28
CA PRO A 13 -1.60 4.86 4.80
C PRO A 13 -2.83 4.84 5.70
N ALA A 14 -3.25 5.99 6.20
CA ALA A 14 -4.37 6.12 7.13
C ALA A 14 -5.40 7.16 6.68
N HIS A 15 -6.69 6.81 6.73
CA HIS A 15 -7.82 7.71 6.48
C HIS A 15 -8.97 7.42 7.42
N ASN A 16 -9.19 8.30 8.40
CA ASN A 16 -10.24 8.16 9.42
C ASN A 16 -10.15 6.83 10.19
N GLU A 17 -8.99 6.59 10.82
CA GLU A 17 -8.65 5.39 11.56
C GLU A 17 -8.49 5.63 13.08
N GLU A 18 -9.06 6.72 13.61
CA GLU A 18 -8.97 7.13 15.01
C GLU A 18 -9.13 5.97 16.01
N ARG A 19 -10.09 5.07 15.74
CA ARG A 19 -10.43 3.98 16.66
C ARG A 19 -9.54 2.75 16.54
N ARG A 20 -8.78 2.60 15.45
CA ARG A 20 -8.07 1.36 15.13
C ARG A 20 -6.56 1.52 15.06
N ILE A 21 -6.07 2.73 14.78
CA ILE A 21 -4.65 2.93 14.46
C ILE A 21 -3.73 2.85 15.69
N GLU A 22 -4.18 3.29 16.88
CA GLU A 22 -3.33 3.31 18.08
C GLU A 22 -2.76 1.93 18.44
N PRO A 23 -3.58 0.86 18.61
CA PRO A 23 -3.04 -0.47 18.91
C PRO A 23 -2.11 -0.97 17.80
N VAL A 24 -2.42 -0.73 16.51
CA VAL A 24 -1.57 -1.14 15.40
C VAL A 24 -0.16 -0.52 15.51
N LEU A 25 -0.08 0.79 15.70
CA LEU A 25 1.20 1.49 15.81
C LEU A 25 2.02 0.98 17.02
N ARG A 26 1.37 0.78 18.16
CA ARG A 26 2.03 0.27 19.37
C ARG A 26 2.55 -1.13 19.20
N ASP A 27 1.74 -2.03 18.62
CA ASP A 27 2.11 -3.42 18.39
C ASP A 27 3.30 -3.53 17.43
N TYR A 28 3.27 -2.78 16.33
CA TYR A 28 4.39 -2.74 15.40
C TYR A 28 5.66 -2.12 16.03
N ALA A 29 5.53 -0.99 16.74
CA ALA A 29 6.69 -0.34 17.35
C ALA A 29 7.37 -1.24 18.38
N ARG A 30 6.59 -1.90 19.28
CA ARG A 30 7.11 -2.82 20.29
C ARG A 30 7.73 -4.05 19.65
N PHE A 31 7.01 -4.70 18.76
CA PHE A 31 7.48 -5.92 18.12
C PHE A 31 8.81 -5.70 17.39
N PHE A 32 8.93 -4.65 16.57
CA PHE A 32 10.17 -4.39 15.84
C PHE A 32 11.29 -3.91 16.74
N GLN A 33 11.00 -3.21 17.83
CA GLN A 33 12.00 -2.85 18.84
C GLN A 33 12.61 -4.10 19.53
N GLU A 34 11.80 -5.15 19.74
CA GLU A 34 12.22 -6.37 20.43
C GLU A 34 12.86 -7.40 19.48
N HIS A 35 12.38 -7.49 18.23
CA HIS A 35 12.70 -8.63 17.36
C HIS A 35 13.49 -8.24 16.10
N TYR A 36 13.73 -6.94 15.84
CA TYR A 36 14.45 -6.48 14.66
C TYR A 36 15.74 -5.76 15.05
N HIS A 37 16.88 -6.23 14.52
CA HIS A 37 18.20 -5.73 14.90
C HIS A 37 18.74 -4.66 13.93
N GLY A 38 17.98 -4.27 12.93
CA GLY A 38 18.25 -3.17 12.04
C GLY A 38 17.58 -1.86 12.48
N LYS A 39 17.88 -0.78 11.77
CA LYS A 39 17.13 0.48 11.95
C LYS A 39 15.69 0.30 11.45
N PHE A 40 14.71 0.51 12.32
CA PHE A 40 13.28 0.50 11.98
C PHE A 40 12.69 1.89 12.12
N GLN A 41 11.96 2.31 11.09
CA GLN A 41 11.16 3.54 11.09
C GLN A 41 9.79 3.25 10.51
N MET A 42 8.76 3.78 11.14
CA MET A 42 7.36 3.68 10.71
C MET A 42 6.82 5.08 10.42
N VAL A 43 6.28 5.27 9.23
CA VAL A 43 5.71 6.55 8.79
C VAL A 43 4.24 6.37 8.48
N VAL A 44 3.40 6.99 9.29
CA VAL A 44 1.95 7.05 9.03
C VAL A 44 1.68 8.15 8.00
N VAL A 45 1.07 7.79 6.88
CA VAL A 45 0.70 8.75 5.84
C VAL A 45 -0.78 9.06 5.97
N LEU A 46 -1.07 10.16 6.66
CA LEU A 46 -2.42 10.66 6.90
C LEU A 46 -2.97 11.29 5.63
N ASN A 47 -4.15 10.87 5.22
CA ASN A 47 -4.73 11.15 3.92
C ASN A 47 -6.16 11.70 4.08
N GLY A 48 -6.30 13.02 4.16
CA GLY A 48 -7.58 13.71 4.28
C GLY A 48 -8.41 13.25 5.48
N CYS A 49 -7.78 13.06 6.65
CA CYS A 49 -8.46 12.66 7.87
C CYS A 49 -9.35 13.79 8.39
N THR A 50 -10.60 13.46 8.70
CA THR A 50 -11.62 14.37 9.26
C THR A 50 -11.96 14.06 10.72
N ASP A 51 -11.48 12.92 11.23
CA ASP A 51 -11.55 12.50 12.62
C ASP A 51 -10.25 12.81 13.38
N ASN A 52 -10.10 12.36 14.62
CA ASN A 52 -8.91 12.61 15.42
C ASN A 52 -7.74 11.64 15.15
N THR A 53 -7.66 11.00 13.97
CA THR A 53 -6.55 10.11 13.61
C THR A 53 -5.19 10.78 13.79
N LEU A 54 -5.06 12.05 13.37
CA LEU A 54 -3.81 12.82 13.52
C LEU A 54 -3.40 12.95 14.99
N GLY A 55 -4.33 13.31 15.88
CA GLY A 55 -4.04 13.43 17.31
C GLY A 55 -3.58 12.13 17.95
N VAL A 56 -4.21 11.02 17.56
CA VAL A 56 -3.80 9.67 18.00
C VAL A 56 -2.39 9.34 17.54
N VAL A 57 -2.06 9.58 16.26
CA VAL A 57 -0.73 9.31 15.71
C VAL A 57 0.33 10.18 16.40
N GLN A 58 0.05 11.46 16.61
CA GLN A 58 0.95 12.38 17.32
C GLN A 58 1.24 11.93 18.76
N LYS A 59 0.23 11.39 19.45
CA LYS A 59 0.40 10.83 20.79
C LYS A 59 1.38 9.66 20.76
N VAL A 60 1.21 8.70 19.85
CA VAL A 60 2.09 7.54 19.73
C VAL A 60 3.51 7.94 19.29
N ALA A 61 3.65 8.89 18.38
CA ALA A 61 4.94 9.40 17.91
C ALA A 61 5.77 10.09 19.02
N LYS A 62 5.12 10.64 20.05
CA LYS A 62 5.82 11.17 21.24
C LYS A 62 6.39 10.07 22.13
N GLU A 63 5.78 8.90 22.13
CA GLU A 63 6.17 7.77 22.97
C GLU A 63 7.20 6.86 22.27
N PHE A 64 7.11 6.73 20.95
CA PHE A 64 7.98 5.85 20.16
C PHE A 64 8.72 6.67 19.11
N SER A 65 10.04 6.83 19.28
CA SER A 65 10.91 7.56 18.32
C SER A 65 10.97 6.92 16.93
N SER A 66 10.59 5.65 16.81
CA SER A 66 10.45 4.94 15.54
C SER A 66 9.19 5.31 14.76
N VAL A 67 8.27 6.10 15.33
CA VAL A 67 6.99 6.48 14.70
C VAL A 67 7.04 7.94 14.30
N SER A 68 6.77 8.20 13.03
CA SER A 68 6.62 9.55 12.48
C SER A 68 5.41 9.61 11.53
N TYR A 69 5.10 10.78 10.98
CA TYR A 69 3.95 10.91 10.09
C TYR A 69 4.15 11.98 9.01
N LEU A 70 3.46 11.77 7.89
CA LEU A 70 3.17 12.78 6.88
C LEU A 70 1.69 13.11 6.94
N ASN A 71 1.33 14.39 6.91
CA ASN A 71 -0.07 14.82 6.96
C ASN A 71 -0.47 15.55 5.68
N PHE A 72 -1.41 14.95 4.95
CA PHE A 72 -2.05 15.54 3.79
C PHE A 72 -3.48 15.92 4.18
N PRO A 73 -3.79 17.23 4.36
CA PRO A 73 -5.13 17.68 4.75
C PRO A 73 -6.20 17.32 3.72
N GLU A 74 -5.84 17.34 2.43
CA GLU A 74 -6.73 16.97 1.34
C GLU A 74 -6.65 15.48 1.03
N PRO A 75 -7.78 14.83 0.67
CA PRO A 75 -7.79 13.41 0.35
C PRO A 75 -7.07 13.14 -0.98
N ILE A 76 -5.96 12.44 -0.91
CA ILE A 76 -5.15 12.01 -2.06
C ILE A 76 -5.34 10.53 -2.41
N GLY A 77 -6.17 9.81 -1.65
CA GLY A 77 -6.43 8.39 -1.82
C GLY A 77 -5.35 7.47 -1.24
N LYS A 78 -5.67 6.19 -1.02
CA LYS A 78 -4.73 5.19 -0.48
C LYS A 78 -3.45 5.10 -1.34
N GLY A 79 -3.62 4.96 -2.65
CA GLY A 79 -2.50 4.89 -3.58
C GLY A 79 -1.69 6.19 -3.60
N GLY A 80 -2.35 7.35 -3.53
CA GLY A 80 -1.68 8.65 -3.42
C GLY A 80 -0.83 8.76 -2.15
N ALA A 81 -1.37 8.34 -1.00
CA ALA A 81 -0.63 8.30 0.26
C ALA A 81 0.61 7.40 0.17
N LEU A 82 0.48 6.22 -0.45
CA LEU A 82 1.62 5.33 -0.67
C LEU A 82 2.64 5.92 -1.65
N ILE A 83 2.21 6.54 -2.75
CA ILE A 83 3.12 7.20 -3.70
C ILE A 83 3.94 8.30 -3.00
N GLU A 84 3.29 9.12 -2.16
CA GLU A 84 3.98 10.15 -1.39
C GLU A 84 4.93 9.55 -0.33
N GLY A 85 4.50 8.50 0.39
CA GLY A 85 5.33 7.79 1.35
C GLY A 85 6.56 7.14 0.71
N LEU A 86 6.41 6.57 -0.48
CA LEU A 86 7.52 5.92 -1.22
C LEU A 86 8.62 6.89 -1.65
N LYS A 87 8.39 8.21 -1.64
CA LYS A 87 9.46 9.22 -1.83
C LYS A 87 10.52 9.16 -0.72
N LEU A 88 10.18 8.57 0.42
CA LEU A 88 11.10 8.36 1.54
C LEU A 88 12.00 7.12 1.36
N ALA A 89 11.94 6.44 0.22
CA ALA A 89 12.74 5.24 -0.06
C ALA A 89 14.27 5.42 0.21
N PRO A 90 14.89 6.59 -0.04
CA PRO A 90 16.31 6.79 0.29
C PRO A 90 16.66 6.62 1.77
N TYR A 91 15.69 6.66 2.68
CA TYR A 91 15.91 6.50 4.13
C TYR A 91 15.87 5.06 4.64
N GLY A 92 15.61 4.08 3.78
CA GLY A 92 15.59 2.67 4.12
C GLY A 92 16.25 1.78 3.06
N ASP A 93 16.79 0.63 3.44
CA ASP A 93 17.28 -0.39 2.49
C ASP A 93 16.09 -1.22 1.99
N LEU A 94 15.14 -1.43 2.89
CA LEU A 94 13.85 -2.06 2.63
C LEU A 94 12.73 -1.05 2.89
N ILE A 95 11.78 -1.00 1.99
CA ILE A 95 10.58 -0.17 2.10
C ILE A 95 9.37 -1.08 2.02
N GLY A 96 8.57 -1.08 3.08
CA GLY A 96 7.32 -1.83 3.09
C GLY A 96 6.11 -0.96 3.38
N TYR A 97 4.94 -1.52 3.21
CA TYR A 97 3.70 -0.92 3.68
C TYR A 97 2.73 -1.97 4.19
N THR A 98 1.87 -1.54 5.10
CA THR A 98 0.76 -2.32 5.62
C THR A 98 -0.45 -1.43 5.86
N ASP A 99 -1.66 -2.04 5.87
CA ASP A 99 -2.90 -1.30 6.12
C ASP A 99 -3.01 -0.87 7.59
N ALA A 100 -3.64 0.29 7.83
CA ALA A 100 -3.81 0.87 9.16
C ALA A 100 -4.81 0.12 10.07
N ASP A 101 -5.54 -0.86 9.53
CA ASP A 101 -6.58 -1.59 10.26
C ASP A 101 -6.05 -2.77 11.10
N GLY A 102 -4.75 -3.07 11.00
CA GLY A 102 -4.11 -4.18 11.71
C GLY A 102 -4.53 -5.56 11.20
N ALA A 103 -4.95 -5.66 9.94
CA ALA A 103 -5.30 -6.94 9.33
C ALA A 103 -4.10 -7.88 9.21
N THR A 104 -2.90 -7.36 9.00
CA THR A 104 -1.64 -8.09 9.03
C THR A 104 -0.93 -7.81 10.34
N PRO A 105 -0.72 -8.80 11.22
CA PRO A 105 -0.01 -8.59 12.50
C PRO A 105 1.51 -8.43 12.27
N PRO A 106 2.24 -7.78 13.21
CA PRO A 106 3.67 -7.53 13.09
C PRO A 106 4.53 -8.77 12.80
N PRO A 107 4.31 -9.94 13.42
CA PRO A 107 5.06 -11.15 13.09
C PRO A 107 4.90 -11.58 11.63
N ALA A 108 3.68 -11.50 11.08
CA ALA A 108 3.42 -11.84 9.69
C ALA A 108 4.11 -10.87 8.72
N PHE A 109 4.14 -9.57 9.05
CA PHE A 109 4.89 -8.59 8.26
C PHE A 109 6.40 -8.83 8.36
N HIS A 110 6.92 -9.16 9.54
CA HIS A 110 8.34 -9.49 9.74
C HIS A 110 8.75 -10.71 8.92
N GLU A 111 7.85 -11.68 8.75
CA GLU A 111 8.13 -12.83 7.89
C GLU A 111 8.36 -12.40 6.42
N LEU A 112 7.62 -11.40 5.92
CA LEU A 112 7.91 -10.83 4.59
C LEU A 112 9.30 -10.20 4.52
N VAL A 113 9.69 -9.48 5.57
CA VAL A 113 11.03 -8.87 5.67
C VAL A 113 12.13 -9.93 5.59
N ARG A 114 11.96 -11.07 6.26
CA ARG A 114 12.93 -12.18 6.25
C ARG A 114 13.16 -12.78 4.87
N HIS A 115 12.16 -12.76 4.00
CA HIS A 115 12.25 -13.29 2.63
C HIS A 115 12.80 -12.29 1.59
N THR A 116 13.17 -11.07 1.99
CA THR A 116 13.71 -10.06 1.05
C THR A 116 15.09 -10.41 0.47
N GLY A 117 15.80 -11.37 1.07
CA GLY A 117 17.02 -11.96 0.49
C GLY A 117 16.77 -12.73 -0.81
N GLU A 118 15.56 -13.24 -1.00
CA GLU A 118 15.18 -14.12 -2.12
C GLU A 118 14.55 -13.36 -3.29
N ALA A 119 14.04 -12.14 -3.07
CA ALA A 119 13.31 -11.36 -4.08
C ALA A 119 13.54 -9.87 -3.94
N ASP A 120 13.11 -9.11 -4.96
CA ASP A 120 13.15 -7.64 -4.93
C ASP A 120 11.89 -7.03 -4.32
N CYS A 121 10.79 -7.78 -4.38
CA CYS A 121 9.54 -7.49 -3.72
C CYS A 121 8.96 -8.77 -3.12
N VAL A 122 8.60 -8.72 -1.84
CA VAL A 122 7.92 -9.81 -1.13
C VAL A 122 6.53 -9.32 -0.75
N ILE A 123 5.53 -10.12 -1.07
CA ILE A 123 4.11 -9.79 -0.81
C ILE A 123 3.47 -10.88 0.03
N GLY A 124 2.63 -10.49 0.98
CA GLY A 124 1.77 -11.41 1.70
C GLY A 124 0.72 -12.00 0.76
N SER A 125 0.39 -13.27 0.92
CA SER A 125 -0.66 -13.91 0.14
C SER A 125 -1.60 -14.69 1.07
N ARG A 126 -2.88 -14.35 0.99
CA ARG A 126 -3.97 -15.02 1.72
C ARG A 126 -4.42 -16.32 1.03
N TRP A 127 -3.90 -16.57 -0.17
CA TRP A 127 -4.36 -17.63 -1.05
C TRP A 127 -3.33 -18.77 -1.23
N LEU A 128 -2.16 -18.60 -0.65
CA LEU A 128 -1.16 -19.66 -0.59
C LEU A 128 -1.50 -20.69 0.50
N SER A 129 -1.09 -21.91 0.28
CA SER A 129 -1.10 -22.97 1.30
C SER A 129 -0.23 -22.52 2.48
N GLY A 130 -0.74 -22.62 3.69
CA GLY A 130 -0.09 -22.11 4.91
C GLY A 130 -0.53 -20.72 5.35
N ALA A 131 -1.34 -19.99 4.56
CA ALA A 131 -1.95 -18.75 5.03
C ALA A 131 -2.97 -18.99 6.15
N ILE A 132 -2.91 -18.17 7.20
CA ILE A 132 -3.81 -18.25 8.37
C ILE A 132 -4.83 -17.12 8.28
N ILE A 133 -6.10 -17.47 8.10
CA ILE A 133 -7.20 -16.51 7.98
C ILE A 133 -8.14 -16.66 9.16
N HIS A 134 -8.08 -15.74 10.14
CA HIS A 134 -8.85 -15.84 11.39
C HIS A 134 -10.35 -15.57 11.24
N GLN A 135 -10.72 -14.73 10.27
CA GLN A 135 -12.13 -14.50 9.93
C GLN A 135 -12.31 -14.61 8.41
N SER A 136 -13.26 -15.40 7.98
CA SER A 136 -13.55 -15.57 6.57
C SER A 136 -14.44 -14.44 6.06
N GLN A 137 -14.11 -13.91 4.90
CA GLN A 137 -14.98 -12.99 4.17
C GLN A 137 -16.33 -13.62 3.83
N THR A 138 -17.37 -12.80 3.73
CA THR A 138 -18.68 -13.26 3.23
C THR A 138 -18.54 -13.86 1.83
N GLY A 139 -19.43 -14.81 1.49
CA GLY A 139 -19.39 -15.49 0.18
C GLY A 139 -19.40 -14.51 -1.01
N GLN A 140 -20.16 -13.41 -0.90
CA GLN A 140 -20.21 -12.35 -1.93
C GLN A 140 -18.87 -11.64 -2.11
N ARG A 141 -18.16 -11.29 -1.01
CA ARG A 141 -16.84 -10.66 -1.07
C ARG A 141 -15.80 -11.61 -1.67
N ARG A 142 -15.85 -12.89 -1.34
CA ARG A 142 -14.96 -13.91 -1.93
C ARG A 142 -15.20 -14.05 -3.43
N PHE A 143 -16.46 -14.08 -3.87
CA PHE A 143 -16.78 -14.15 -5.29
C PHE A 143 -16.29 -12.91 -6.03
N ALA A 144 -16.58 -11.70 -5.53
CA ALA A 144 -16.13 -10.45 -6.12
C ALA A 144 -14.59 -10.37 -6.20
N SER A 145 -13.88 -10.81 -5.15
CA SER A 145 -12.43 -10.86 -5.12
C SER A 145 -11.86 -11.82 -6.17
N ARG A 146 -12.47 -13.00 -6.35
CA ARG A 146 -12.04 -13.98 -7.38
C ARG A 146 -12.31 -13.49 -8.79
N ALA A 147 -13.48 -12.90 -9.03
CA ALA A 147 -13.82 -12.30 -10.33
C ALA A 147 -12.85 -11.17 -10.68
N PHE A 148 -12.54 -10.29 -9.72
CA PHE A 148 -11.57 -9.21 -9.90
C PHE A 148 -10.15 -9.76 -10.17
N HIS A 149 -9.72 -10.78 -9.43
CA HIS A 149 -8.45 -11.44 -9.68
C HIS A 149 -8.37 -12.01 -11.12
N LEU A 150 -9.42 -12.67 -11.60
CA LEU A 150 -9.48 -13.16 -12.98
C LEU A 150 -9.31 -12.03 -14.00
N ILE A 151 -9.96 -10.89 -13.80
CA ILE A 151 -9.81 -9.71 -14.65
C ILE A 151 -8.35 -9.23 -14.66
N VAL A 152 -7.72 -9.13 -13.49
CA VAL A 152 -6.31 -8.72 -13.37
C VAL A 152 -5.39 -9.70 -14.11
N GLN A 153 -5.61 -11.02 -13.95
CA GLN A 153 -4.84 -12.03 -14.66
C GLN A 153 -4.98 -11.92 -16.19
N LEU A 154 -6.21 -11.75 -16.69
CA LEU A 154 -6.47 -11.60 -18.12
C LEU A 154 -5.83 -10.31 -18.71
N LEU A 155 -5.82 -9.21 -17.95
CA LEU A 155 -5.30 -7.94 -18.42
C LEU A 155 -3.76 -7.85 -18.38
N PHE A 156 -3.12 -8.47 -17.38
CA PHE A 156 -1.69 -8.23 -17.10
C PHE A 156 -0.83 -9.50 -17.12
N TRP A 157 -1.42 -10.67 -17.12
CA TRP A 157 -0.70 -11.96 -17.08
C TRP A 157 0.27 -12.00 -15.88
N LEU A 158 -0.17 -11.43 -14.73
CA LEU A 158 0.58 -11.47 -13.49
C LEU A 158 0.46 -12.89 -12.91
N ASN A 159 1.57 -13.59 -12.80
CA ASN A 159 1.61 -14.89 -12.11
C ASN A 159 1.68 -14.69 -10.59
N ILE A 160 0.69 -13.97 -10.03
CA ILE A 160 0.56 -13.61 -8.61
C ILE A 160 -0.86 -13.97 -8.19
N ARG A 161 -0.98 -14.74 -7.11
CA ARG A 161 -2.28 -15.21 -6.61
C ARG A 161 -3.03 -14.16 -5.82
N ASP A 162 -2.33 -13.38 -4.98
CA ASP A 162 -2.95 -12.33 -4.17
C ASP A 162 -2.38 -10.94 -4.46
N THR A 163 -2.88 -10.29 -5.50
CA THR A 163 -2.43 -8.95 -5.90
C THR A 163 -2.85 -7.84 -4.94
N GLN A 164 -3.86 -8.10 -4.09
CA GLN A 164 -4.52 -7.08 -3.24
C GLN A 164 -4.20 -7.23 -1.75
N CYS A 165 -3.27 -8.10 -1.36
CA CYS A 165 -2.81 -8.14 0.03
C CYS A 165 -2.17 -6.81 0.41
N GLY A 166 -2.61 -6.20 1.52
CA GLY A 166 -2.14 -4.88 1.97
C GLY A 166 -0.72 -4.89 2.57
N ALA A 167 -0.03 -6.03 2.62
CA ALA A 167 1.32 -6.13 3.19
C ALA A 167 2.34 -6.47 2.11
N LYS A 168 3.30 -5.58 1.87
CA LYS A 168 4.37 -5.74 0.89
C LYS A 168 5.66 -5.12 1.40
N VAL A 169 6.80 -5.72 1.03
CA VAL A 169 8.15 -5.22 1.32
C VAL A 169 8.96 -5.24 0.04
N MET A 170 9.72 -4.19 -0.23
CA MET A 170 10.51 -4.02 -1.45
C MET A 170 11.92 -3.54 -1.11
N LYS A 171 12.89 -3.92 -1.92
CA LYS A 171 14.23 -3.31 -1.90
C LYS A 171 14.15 -1.86 -2.40
N ARG A 172 15.00 -0.98 -1.84
CA ARG A 172 15.10 0.43 -2.23
C ARG A 172 15.21 0.60 -3.75
N ALA A 173 16.14 -0.12 -4.38
CA ALA A 173 16.37 -0.02 -5.82
C ALA A 173 15.11 -0.31 -6.65
N ALA A 174 14.28 -1.25 -6.20
CA ALA A 174 13.02 -1.55 -6.87
C ALA A 174 12.06 -0.37 -6.75
N VAL A 175 11.90 0.21 -5.55
CA VAL A 175 11.04 1.37 -5.31
C VAL A 175 11.47 2.57 -6.14
N GLU A 176 12.75 2.95 -6.08
CA GLU A 176 13.30 4.09 -6.82
C GLU A 176 13.10 3.95 -8.33
N THR A 177 13.28 2.73 -8.85
CA THR A 177 13.09 2.46 -10.29
C THR A 177 11.64 2.60 -10.72
N ILE A 178 10.68 2.10 -9.92
CA ILE A 178 9.28 2.08 -10.32
C ILE A 178 8.50 3.32 -9.93
N HIS A 179 8.95 4.08 -8.92
CA HIS A 179 8.24 5.24 -8.39
C HIS A 179 7.75 6.23 -9.47
N PRO A 180 8.53 6.59 -10.52
CA PRO A 180 8.07 7.49 -11.57
C PRO A 180 6.89 6.97 -12.40
N TYR A 181 6.61 5.67 -12.32
CA TYR A 181 5.52 5.01 -13.06
C TYR A 181 4.27 4.77 -12.22
N LEU A 182 4.31 5.06 -10.92
CA LEU A 182 3.17 4.93 -10.03
C LEU A 182 2.24 6.14 -10.20
N ARG A 183 1.02 5.90 -10.69
CA ARG A 183 0.07 6.96 -11.06
C ARG A 183 -1.36 6.72 -10.58
N ILE A 184 -1.61 5.59 -9.97
CA ILE A 184 -2.94 5.22 -9.49
C ILE A 184 -3.05 5.56 -8.01
N THR A 185 -3.99 6.44 -7.68
CA THR A 185 -4.13 7.00 -6.34
C THR A 185 -5.20 6.31 -5.49
N ASP A 186 -5.97 5.42 -6.09
CA ASP A 186 -7.04 4.66 -5.43
C ASP A 186 -6.60 3.24 -5.00
N MET A 187 -7.58 2.37 -4.73
CA MET A 187 -7.35 1.00 -4.28
C MET A 187 -6.69 0.09 -5.33
N ALA A 188 -6.67 0.47 -6.61
CA ALA A 188 -5.97 -0.27 -7.66
C ALA A 188 -4.46 0.05 -7.71
N PHE A 189 -3.94 0.85 -6.78
CA PHE A 189 -2.51 1.12 -6.62
C PHE A 189 -1.68 -0.16 -6.58
N ASP A 190 -2.13 -1.17 -5.83
CA ASP A 190 -1.44 -2.46 -5.71
C ASP A 190 -1.19 -3.13 -7.07
N ILE A 191 -2.14 -3.02 -8.00
CA ILE A 191 -1.97 -3.55 -9.36
C ILE A 191 -0.94 -2.72 -10.12
N ASN A 192 -1.01 -1.39 -10.04
CA ASN A 192 -0.03 -0.51 -10.68
C ASN A 192 1.39 -0.81 -10.19
N LEU A 193 1.57 -1.00 -8.88
CA LEU A 193 2.84 -1.35 -8.26
C LEU A 193 3.40 -2.67 -8.84
N LEU A 194 2.60 -3.73 -8.81
CA LEU A 194 3.04 -5.07 -9.26
C LEU A 194 3.32 -5.11 -10.77
N VAL A 195 2.51 -4.41 -11.57
CA VAL A 195 2.75 -4.28 -13.01
C VAL A 195 4.03 -3.50 -13.30
N ALA A 196 4.31 -2.42 -12.54
CA ALA A 196 5.54 -1.64 -12.66
C ALA A 196 6.77 -2.49 -12.34
N LEU A 197 6.75 -3.22 -11.21
CA LEU A 197 7.83 -4.13 -10.79
C LEU A 197 8.09 -5.21 -11.84
N LYS A 198 7.05 -5.90 -12.30
CA LYS A 198 7.19 -6.94 -13.32
C LYS A 198 7.77 -6.41 -14.62
N ARG A 199 7.34 -5.23 -15.06
CA ARG A 199 7.85 -4.59 -16.30
C ARG A 199 9.29 -4.12 -16.17
N ALA A 200 9.71 -3.73 -14.98
CA ALA A 200 11.09 -3.39 -14.69
C ALA A 200 12.00 -4.61 -14.52
N GLY A 201 11.45 -5.83 -14.57
CA GLY A 201 12.20 -7.08 -14.47
C GLY A 201 12.49 -7.53 -13.04
N PHE A 202 11.88 -6.93 -12.04
CA PHE A 202 12.08 -7.30 -10.64
C PHE A 202 11.38 -8.61 -10.30
N HIS A 203 12.03 -9.39 -9.44
CA HIS A 203 11.50 -10.65 -8.93
C HIS A 203 10.52 -10.38 -7.78
N ILE A 204 9.30 -10.92 -7.90
CA ILE A 204 8.22 -10.81 -6.90
C ILE A 204 7.97 -12.19 -6.31
N LEU A 205 8.06 -12.31 -4.98
CA LEU A 205 7.79 -13.52 -4.21
C LEU A 205 6.51 -13.35 -3.40
N GLU A 206 5.63 -14.36 -3.46
CA GLU A 206 4.48 -14.45 -2.56
C GLU A 206 4.83 -15.34 -1.36
N VAL A 207 4.51 -14.88 -0.16
CA VAL A 207 4.68 -15.61 1.10
C VAL A 207 3.31 -15.77 1.77
N PRO A 208 2.96 -16.98 2.27
CA PRO A 208 1.72 -17.14 3.02
C PRO A 208 1.72 -16.22 4.24
N THR A 209 0.61 -15.54 4.46
CA THR A 209 0.49 -14.56 5.53
C THR A 209 -0.61 -14.90 6.51
N GLU A 210 -0.47 -14.41 7.74
CA GLU A 210 -1.56 -14.32 8.70
C GLU A 210 -2.37 -13.05 8.45
N TRP A 211 -3.68 -13.20 8.41
CA TRP A 211 -4.58 -12.09 8.10
C TRP A 211 -5.91 -12.20 8.84
N THR A 212 -6.38 -11.08 9.37
CA THR A 212 -7.66 -10.98 10.08
C THR A 212 -8.57 -10.00 9.36
N ASP A 213 -9.76 -10.46 8.90
CA ASP A 213 -10.75 -9.53 8.35
C ASP A 213 -11.31 -8.63 9.47
N LYS A 214 -11.06 -7.34 9.37
CA LYS A 214 -11.57 -6.38 10.36
C LYS A 214 -12.98 -5.96 9.97
N ILE A 215 -13.92 -6.25 10.86
CA ILE A 215 -15.32 -5.84 10.72
C ILE A 215 -15.41 -4.31 10.71
N GLY A 216 -16.18 -3.74 9.80
CA GLY A 216 -16.35 -2.27 9.67
C GLY A 216 -15.58 -1.63 8.53
N SER A 217 -15.08 -2.41 7.57
CA SER A 217 -14.58 -1.86 6.31
C SER A 217 -15.68 -1.01 5.65
N LYS A 218 -15.40 0.30 5.49
CA LYS A 218 -16.32 1.30 4.88
C LYS A 218 -16.44 1.14 3.36
N VAL A 219 -15.97 0.02 2.80
CA VAL A 219 -15.99 -0.23 1.36
C VAL A 219 -17.42 -0.54 0.89
N VAL A 220 -18.03 0.41 0.19
CA VAL A 220 -19.31 0.20 -0.51
C VAL A 220 -19.03 -0.67 -1.74
N LEU A 221 -19.38 -1.96 -1.68
CA LEU A 221 -19.00 -2.98 -2.65
C LEU A 221 -19.25 -2.58 -4.13
N GLY A 222 -20.37 -1.99 -4.46
CA GLY A 222 -20.71 -1.67 -5.85
C GLY A 222 -19.86 -0.54 -6.44
N GLN A 223 -19.78 0.60 -5.78
CA GLN A 223 -19.08 1.79 -6.27
C GLN A 223 -17.57 1.58 -6.28
N THR A 224 -17.03 0.99 -5.21
CA THR A 224 -15.59 0.70 -5.10
C THR A 224 -15.16 -0.33 -6.15
N SER A 225 -15.97 -1.36 -6.42
CA SER A 225 -15.64 -2.37 -7.44
C SER A 225 -15.59 -1.77 -8.84
N LEU A 226 -16.51 -0.87 -9.18
CA LEU A 226 -16.52 -0.17 -10.47
C LEU A 226 -15.30 0.75 -10.60
N THR A 227 -14.99 1.53 -9.57
CA THR A 227 -13.81 2.39 -9.56
C THR A 227 -12.53 1.58 -9.71
N MET A 228 -12.38 0.48 -8.96
CA MET A 228 -11.24 -0.42 -9.08
C MET A 228 -11.12 -1.02 -10.48
N PHE A 229 -12.22 -1.43 -11.09
CA PHE A 229 -12.22 -1.95 -12.46
C PHE A 229 -11.74 -0.88 -13.46
N LEU A 230 -12.31 0.33 -13.42
CA LEU A 230 -11.91 1.44 -14.29
C LEU A 230 -10.43 1.81 -14.10
N SER A 231 -9.97 1.86 -12.86
CA SER A 231 -8.56 2.12 -12.55
C SER A 231 -7.65 1.00 -13.04
N THR A 232 -8.09 -0.25 -12.98
CA THR A 232 -7.36 -1.40 -13.52
C THR A 232 -7.23 -1.32 -15.04
N VAL A 233 -8.31 -0.96 -15.74
CA VAL A 233 -8.29 -0.69 -17.19
C VAL A 233 -7.35 0.47 -17.49
N ARG A 234 -7.39 1.52 -16.68
CA ARG A 234 -6.46 2.67 -16.80
C ARG A 234 -5.00 2.24 -16.64
N VAL A 235 -4.65 1.40 -15.68
CA VAL A 235 -3.30 0.82 -15.58
C VAL A 235 -2.91 0.16 -16.89
N ARG A 236 -3.82 -0.65 -17.47
CA ARG A 236 -3.55 -1.34 -18.76
C ARG A 236 -3.29 -0.36 -19.90
N LEU A 237 -4.02 0.76 -19.93
CA LEU A 237 -3.85 1.81 -20.94
C LEU A 237 -2.55 2.60 -20.74
N ILE A 238 -2.18 2.96 -19.50
CA ILE A 238 -0.92 3.65 -19.17
C ILE A 238 0.28 2.87 -19.70
N TYR A 239 0.26 1.56 -19.58
CA TYR A 239 1.33 0.69 -20.07
C TYR A 239 1.15 0.23 -21.53
N SER A 240 0.16 0.75 -22.24
CA SER A 240 -0.06 0.50 -23.66
C SER A 240 0.82 1.42 -24.53
N PRO A 241 1.33 0.96 -25.69
CA PRO A 241 2.00 1.83 -26.65
C PRO A 241 1.11 2.98 -27.13
N PHE A 242 -0.21 2.80 -27.07
CA PHE A 242 -1.20 3.81 -27.47
C PHE A 242 -1.47 4.89 -26.41
N TYR A 243 -0.84 4.85 -25.24
CA TYR A 243 -1.11 5.79 -24.14
C TYR A 243 -0.97 7.27 -24.55
N LYS A 244 0.02 7.58 -25.39
CA LYS A 244 0.23 8.95 -25.88
C LYS A 244 -0.98 9.47 -26.67
N TRP A 245 -1.66 8.61 -27.40
CA TRP A 245 -2.84 8.93 -28.20
C TRP A 245 -4.11 9.12 -27.35
N LEU A 246 -4.13 8.55 -26.16
CA LEU A 246 -5.24 8.67 -25.21
C LEU A 246 -5.14 9.92 -24.33
N ARG A 247 -4.04 10.66 -24.40
CA ARG A 247 -3.84 11.91 -23.64
C ARG A 247 -5.00 12.93 -23.80
N PRO A 248 -5.59 13.14 -25.00
CA PRO A 248 -6.71 14.06 -25.16
C PRO A 248 -7.97 13.66 -24.37
N LEU A 249 -8.11 12.38 -23.97
CA LEU A 249 -9.27 11.88 -23.22
C LEU A 249 -9.15 12.10 -21.70
N ARG A 250 -8.04 12.65 -21.20
CA ARG A 250 -7.83 12.94 -19.76
C ARG A 250 -8.95 13.81 -19.12
N PRO A 251 -9.53 14.82 -19.77
CA PRO A 251 -10.63 15.57 -19.19
C PRO A 251 -11.86 14.69 -18.90
N LEU A 252 -12.18 13.76 -19.81
CA LEU A 252 -13.26 12.80 -19.65
C LEU A 252 -12.99 11.85 -18.48
N GLU A 253 -11.75 11.39 -18.36
CA GLU A 253 -11.29 10.58 -17.22
C GLU A 253 -11.49 11.32 -15.90
N GLY A 254 -11.03 12.57 -15.80
CA GLY A 254 -11.23 13.41 -14.62
C GLY A 254 -12.69 13.64 -14.26
N TRP A 255 -13.56 13.78 -15.26
CA TRP A 255 -15.00 13.91 -15.08
C TRP A 255 -15.64 12.61 -14.51
N ILE A 256 -15.24 11.44 -15.04
CA ILE A 256 -15.70 10.12 -14.56
C ILE A 256 -15.30 9.93 -13.09
N TYR A 257 -14.03 10.18 -12.73
CA TYR A 257 -13.56 10.07 -11.36
C TYR A 257 -14.28 11.03 -10.41
N LYS A 258 -14.54 12.27 -10.85
CA LYS A 258 -15.33 13.24 -10.08
C LYS A 258 -16.75 12.74 -9.82
N LYS A 259 -17.40 12.15 -10.83
CA LYS A 259 -18.76 11.61 -10.72
C LYS A 259 -18.84 10.39 -9.80
N LEU A 260 -17.76 9.60 -9.73
CA LEU A 260 -17.64 8.43 -8.86
C LEU A 260 -17.13 8.78 -7.45
N SER A 261 -16.90 10.08 -7.14
CA SER A 261 -16.31 10.54 -5.87
C SER A 261 -14.97 9.87 -5.57
N ALA A 262 -14.22 9.49 -6.59
CA ALA A 262 -12.91 8.87 -6.45
C ALA A 262 -11.80 9.92 -6.29
N PRO A 263 -10.72 9.64 -5.55
CA PRO A 263 -9.61 10.56 -5.42
C PRO A 263 -8.97 10.84 -6.78
N ARG A 264 -8.68 12.13 -7.05
CA ARG A 264 -8.07 12.55 -8.30
C ARG A 264 -6.58 12.18 -8.33
N PRO A 265 -6.04 11.88 -9.52
CA PRO A 265 -4.59 11.75 -9.68
C PRO A 265 -3.89 13.04 -9.26
N LEU A 266 -2.76 12.93 -8.54
CA LEU A 266 -1.92 14.08 -8.19
C LEU A 266 -1.43 14.75 -9.49
N SER A 267 -1.60 16.07 -9.60
CA SER A 267 -0.96 16.86 -10.64
C SER A 267 0.49 17.15 -10.22
N GLU A 268 1.39 17.28 -11.19
CA GLU A 268 2.81 17.59 -10.95
C GLU A 268 3.01 18.89 -10.13
N SER A 269 2.03 19.81 -10.13
CA SER A 269 2.05 21.06 -9.38
C SER A 269 1.61 20.96 -7.92
N GLN A 270 1.04 19.84 -7.47
CA GLN A 270 0.54 19.68 -6.11
C GLN A 270 1.51 18.98 -5.14
N VAL A 271 2.72 18.70 -5.60
CA VAL A 271 3.80 18.18 -4.77
C VAL A 271 4.36 19.30 -3.90
N GLN A 272 3.64 19.67 -2.84
CA GLN A 272 4.22 20.53 -1.82
C GLN A 272 5.19 19.71 -0.96
N SER A 273 6.37 20.27 -0.74
CA SER A 273 7.38 19.71 0.18
C SER A 273 6.75 19.42 1.54
N PRO A 274 7.04 18.28 2.17
CA PRO A 274 6.52 17.97 3.49
C PRO A 274 6.90 19.06 4.46
N LYS A 275 5.91 19.64 5.15
CA LYS A 275 6.20 20.54 6.28
C LYS A 275 6.93 19.72 7.32
N SER A 276 8.13 20.19 7.63
CA SER A 276 9.15 19.61 8.49
C SER A 276 8.61 19.00 9.79
N GLY A 277 8.77 17.76 9.93
CA GLY A 277 8.63 16.88 11.06
C GLY A 277 9.34 15.58 10.75
N ALA A 278 10.16 15.57 9.69
CA ALA A 278 11.02 14.44 9.34
C ALA A 278 12.28 14.44 10.22
N PRO A 279 12.77 13.25 10.61
CA PRO A 279 13.92 13.11 11.50
C PRO A 279 15.21 13.67 10.93
#